data_269fd240078c3a2811a7813c6d13e21f
#
_entry.id   269fd240078c3a2811a7813c6d13e21f
#
_cell.length_a   1.000
_cell.length_b   1.000
_cell.length_c   1.000
_cell.angle_alpha   90.00
_cell.angle_beta   90.00
_cell.angle_gamma   90.00
#
_symmetry.space_group_name_H-M   'P 1'
#
loop_
_entity.id
_entity.type
_entity.pdbx_description
1 polymer ?
#
loop_
_entity_poly.entity_id
_entity_poly.type
_entity_poly.pdbx_seq_one_letter_code
_entity_poly.pdbx_strand_id
1 'polypeptide(L)'
;MSKKVAVLAYPNSNNLGDHIQSIAATQWLKNQQPLGLDREKLHQYQGEKVKLIMNGWFMEFPTHWPPSDPIEPLFISFHLNPTAERGMLTPEGIAYFKKYQPIGCRDFHTARTLNKHGIETYFSGCLTLSLKRESFVKPDSKRHGILVISPIERLLPQPKSSAPNVLKRFFLNGIRKIKQPYKNLKYNRANQRLNQFLLQMGEVVEFHSQLLDPKVFSEEERIQAANAQLERIASAKMLITSRIHSALPAVAFGTPVLFLSDGLEHPNQKSRLEGMESFFKVIHTKELNKESSQIPLPIAVPFEVIKKFNEVIQEFLKE
;
A
#
# COMPACT_ATOMS: atom_id res chain seq x y z
N MET A 1 -17.94 -25.58 -14.56
CA MET A 1 -17.94 -25.06 -13.18
C MET A 1 -17.15 -23.74 -13.18
N SER A 2 -17.68 -22.67 -12.57
CA SER A 2 -16.90 -21.42 -12.46
C SER A 2 -15.65 -21.68 -11.61
N LYS A 3 -14.48 -21.25 -12.11
CA LYS A 3 -13.23 -21.37 -11.35
C LYS A 3 -13.37 -20.58 -10.02
N LYS A 4 -12.86 -21.14 -8.92
CA LYS A 4 -12.79 -20.42 -7.64
C LYS A 4 -11.91 -19.19 -7.79
N VAL A 5 -12.24 -18.13 -7.08
CA VAL A 5 -11.47 -16.87 -7.05
C VAL A 5 -10.91 -16.61 -5.67
N ALA A 6 -9.76 -15.96 -5.61
CA ALA A 6 -9.09 -15.59 -4.38
C ALA A 6 -8.53 -14.17 -4.42
N VAL A 7 -8.32 -13.63 -3.25
CA VAL A 7 -7.57 -12.40 -2.99
C VAL A 7 -6.49 -12.67 -1.95
N LEU A 8 -5.48 -11.81 -1.89
CA LEU A 8 -4.46 -11.91 -0.87
C LEU A 8 -5.02 -11.60 0.51
N ALA A 9 -4.65 -12.39 1.49
CA ALA A 9 -4.89 -12.17 2.92
C ALA A 9 -3.59 -11.85 3.65
N TYR A 10 -3.71 -11.15 4.77
CA TYR A 10 -2.56 -10.63 5.53
C TYR A 10 -2.75 -10.86 7.04
N PRO A 11 -2.83 -12.12 7.48
CA PRO A 11 -3.19 -12.45 8.88
C PRO A 11 -2.20 -11.91 9.91
N ASN A 12 -0.95 -11.67 9.53
CA ASN A 12 0.11 -11.19 10.42
C ASN A 12 0.52 -9.72 10.15
N SER A 13 -0.15 -9.01 9.24
CA SER A 13 0.18 -7.61 8.97
C SER A 13 -0.42 -6.69 10.04
N ASN A 14 0.40 -5.76 10.53
CA ASN A 14 -0.08 -4.65 11.36
C ASN A 14 -0.54 -3.44 10.53
N ASN A 15 -0.43 -3.50 9.21
CA ASN A 15 -0.66 -2.37 8.32
C ASN A 15 -2.03 -2.48 7.64
N LEU A 16 -2.97 -1.62 7.99
CA LEU A 16 -4.29 -1.57 7.38
C LEU A 16 -4.25 -1.39 5.85
N GLY A 17 -3.17 -0.79 5.33
CA GLY A 17 -2.97 -0.64 3.90
C GLY A 17 -2.91 -1.98 3.14
N ASP A 18 -2.50 -3.06 3.77
CA ASP A 18 -2.50 -4.39 3.15
C ASP A 18 -3.93 -4.91 3.00
N HIS A 19 -4.77 -4.75 4.03
CA HIS A 19 -6.19 -5.08 3.95
C HIS A 19 -6.95 -4.20 2.96
N ILE A 20 -6.60 -2.90 2.85
CA ILE A 20 -7.16 -1.99 1.83
C ILE A 20 -6.88 -2.49 0.41
N GLN A 21 -5.72 -3.10 0.16
CA GLN A 21 -5.40 -3.72 -1.13
C GLN A 21 -6.28 -4.94 -1.42
N SER A 22 -6.58 -5.77 -0.40
CA SER A 22 -7.52 -6.88 -0.53
C SER A 22 -8.94 -6.40 -0.81
N ILE A 23 -9.40 -5.36 -0.11
CA ILE A 23 -10.70 -4.73 -0.35
C ILE A 23 -10.80 -4.21 -1.79
N ALA A 24 -9.74 -3.57 -2.29
CA ALA A 24 -9.69 -3.09 -3.68
C ALA A 24 -9.73 -4.23 -4.71
N ALA A 25 -9.16 -5.39 -4.43
CA ALA A 25 -9.28 -6.57 -5.29
C ALA A 25 -10.67 -7.20 -5.22
N THR A 26 -11.24 -7.32 -4.02
CA THR A 26 -12.55 -7.93 -3.79
C THR A 26 -13.69 -7.22 -4.52
N GLN A 27 -13.65 -5.89 -4.66
CA GLN A 27 -14.70 -5.14 -5.38
C GLN A 27 -14.88 -5.58 -6.85
N TRP A 28 -13.86 -6.17 -7.47
CA TRP A 28 -13.92 -6.68 -8.85
C TRP A 28 -14.56 -8.06 -8.96
N LEU A 29 -14.71 -8.78 -7.85
CA LEU A 29 -15.20 -10.16 -7.77
C LEU A 29 -16.70 -10.20 -7.45
N LYS A 30 -17.48 -9.35 -8.10
CA LYS A 30 -18.93 -9.16 -7.89
C LYS A 30 -19.64 -10.50 -7.67
N ASN A 31 -20.43 -10.60 -6.60
CA ASN A 31 -21.26 -11.76 -6.24
C ASN A 31 -20.50 -13.07 -5.98
N GLN A 32 -19.18 -13.03 -5.89
CA GLN A 32 -18.36 -14.18 -5.50
C GLN A 32 -17.79 -13.91 -4.10
N GLN A 33 -17.73 -14.94 -3.28
CA GLN A 33 -17.01 -14.90 -2.01
C GLN A 33 -15.59 -15.42 -2.26
N PRO A 34 -14.59 -14.53 -2.43
CA PRO A 34 -13.23 -14.98 -2.71
C PRO A 34 -12.60 -15.65 -1.49
N LEU A 35 -11.74 -16.64 -1.76
CA LEU A 35 -10.87 -17.19 -0.74
C LEU A 35 -9.80 -16.14 -0.36
N GLY A 36 -9.55 -15.98 0.94
CA GLY A 36 -8.38 -15.24 1.43
C GLY A 36 -7.16 -16.16 1.45
N LEU A 37 -6.16 -15.91 0.61
CA LEU A 37 -4.91 -16.66 0.61
C LEU A 37 -3.79 -15.85 1.26
N ASP A 38 -3.19 -16.40 2.33
CA ASP A 38 -2.05 -15.76 3.01
C ASP A 38 -0.89 -15.56 2.02
N ARG A 39 -0.54 -14.30 1.75
CA ARG A 39 0.54 -13.91 0.84
C ARG A 39 1.85 -14.65 1.10
N GLU A 40 2.16 -14.92 2.38
CA GLU A 40 3.41 -15.57 2.77
C GLU A 40 3.37 -17.10 2.64
N LYS A 41 2.20 -17.68 2.37
CA LYS A 41 1.98 -19.13 2.29
C LYS A 41 1.44 -19.62 0.94
N LEU A 42 1.52 -18.82 -0.10
CA LEU A 42 1.03 -19.20 -1.44
C LEU A 42 1.70 -20.47 -1.98
N HIS A 43 2.97 -20.71 -1.65
CA HIS A 43 3.71 -21.93 -2.03
C HIS A 43 3.18 -23.22 -1.34
N GLN A 44 2.40 -23.08 -0.28
CA GLN A 44 1.82 -24.21 0.48
C GLN A 44 0.38 -24.52 0.08
N TYR A 45 -0.22 -23.76 -0.84
CA TYR A 45 -1.60 -23.97 -1.23
C TYR A 45 -1.74 -25.30 -1.97
N GLN A 46 -2.64 -26.18 -1.49
CA GLN A 46 -2.92 -27.52 -2.04
C GLN A 46 -4.41 -27.71 -2.39
N GLY A 47 -5.18 -26.61 -2.44
CA GLY A 47 -6.58 -26.67 -2.79
C GLY A 47 -6.82 -26.86 -4.28
N GLU A 48 -8.09 -26.78 -4.69
CA GLU A 48 -8.48 -26.78 -6.10
C GLU A 48 -7.89 -25.57 -6.85
N LYS A 49 -7.86 -25.67 -8.20
CA LYS A 49 -7.42 -24.55 -9.03
C LYS A 49 -8.19 -23.27 -8.70
N VAL A 50 -7.45 -22.20 -8.46
CA VAL A 50 -7.99 -20.92 -8.03
C VAL A 50 -7.36 -19.76 -8.79
N LYS A 51 -8.17 -18.80 -9.23
CA LYS A 51 -7.73 -17.53 -9.83
C LYS A 51 -7.44 -16.53 -8.73
N LEU A 52 -6.21 -16.03 -8.65
CA LEU A 52 -5.77 -15.10 -7.63
C LEU A 52 -5.41 -13.73 -8.22
N ILE A 53 -6.10 -12.67 -7.78
CA ILE A 53 -5.66 -11.30 -8.06
C ILE A 53 -4.44 -11.02 -7.18
N MET A 54 -3.26 -10.98 -7.83
CA MET A 54 -1.97 -10.84 -7.16
C MET A 54 -1.50 -9.38 -7.20
N ASN A 55 -2.09 -8.59 -6.32
CA ASN A 55 -1.80 -7.17 -6.14
C ASN A 55 -1.07 -6.93 -4.81
N GLY A 56 -0.26 -5.88 -4.73
CA GLY A 56 0.34 -5.47 -3.48
C GLY A 56 1.84 -5.70 -3.37
N TRP A 57 2.31 -5.59 -2.16
CA TRP A 57 3.74 -5.67 -1.81
C TRP A 57 4.18 -7.11 -1.59
N PHE A 58 5.28 -7.52 -2.23
CA PHE A 58 5.91 -8.83 -2.10
C PHE A 58 7.36 -8.69 -1.67
N MET A 59 7.87 -9.43 -0.69
CA MET A 59 7.18 -10.13 0.38
C MET A 59 8.12 -10.22 1.59
N GLU A 60 7.65 -10.70 2.77
CA GLU A 60 8.49 -10.85 3.98
C GLU A 60 9.45 -12.03 3.87
N PHE A 61 8.96 -13.15 3.30
CA PHE A 61 9.71 -14.40 3.17
C PHE A 61 9.93 -14.75 1.69
N PRO A 62 10.89 -14.10 1.01
CA PRO A 62 11.07 -14.26 -0.44
C PRO A 62 11.52 -15.66 -0.87
N THR A 63 11.99 -16.50 0.06
CA THR A 63 12.28 -17.91 -0.18
C THR A 63 11.02 -18.79 -0.31
N HIS A 64 9.84 -18.23 0.00
CA HIS A 64 8.53 -18.87 -0.21
C HIS A 64 7.97 -18.59 -1.60
N TRP A 65 8.76 -18.07 -2.51
CA TRP A 65 8.41 -17.83 -3.90
C TRP A 65 8.97 -18.94 -4.79
N PRO A 66 8.30 -19.43 -5.81
CA PRO A 66 6.97 -18.99 -6.32
C PRO A 66 5.77 -19.65 -5.62
N PRO A 67 4.53 -19.19 -5.92
CA PRO A 67 3.28 -19.86 -5.54
C PRO A 67 3.16 -21.28 -6.11
N SER A 68 2.34 -22.10 -5.46
CA SER A 68 2.06 -23.48 -5.90
C SER A 68 1.22 -23.54 -7.20
N ASP A 69 1.34 -24.63 -7.95
CA ASP A 69 0.73 -24.81 -9.27
C ASP A 69 -0.81 -24.62 -9.35
N PRO A 70 -1.63 -24.98 -8.31
CA PRO A 70 -3.07 -24.73 -8.37
C PRO A 70 -3.45 -23.25 -8.42
N ILE A 71 -2.52 -22.33 -8.12
CA ILE A 71 -2.77 -20.89 -8.17
C ILE A 71 -2.50 -20.37 -9.57
N GLU A 72 -3.56 -19.86 -10.22
CA GLU A 72 -3.49 -19.09 -11.46
C GLU A 72 -3.49 -17.60 -11.13
N PRO A 73 -2.34 -16.91 -11.23
CA PRO A 73 -2.23 -15.51 -10.80
C PRO A 73 -2.57 -14.54 -11.92
N LEU A 74 -3.26 -13.46 -11.58
CA LEU A 74 -3.24 -12.22 -12.34
C LEU A 74 -2.32 -11.23 -11.64
N PHE A 75 -1.17 -10.94 -12.22
CA PHE A 75 -0.29 -9.88 -11.73
C PHE A 75 -0.83 -8.51 -12.14
N ILE A 76 -1.35 -7.77 -11.18
CA ILE A 76 -1.82 -6.40 -11.37
C ILE A 76 -1.52 -5.58 -10.12
N SER A 77 -0.95 -4.39 -10.27
CA SER A 77 -0.50 -3.58 -9.13
C SER A 77 0.56 -4.28 -8.26
N PHE A 78 1.35 -5.14 -8.87
CA PHE A 78 2.39 -5.92 -8.21
C PHE A 78 3.59 -5.04 -7.85
N HIS A 79 4.10 -5.14 -6.62
CA HIS A 79 5.30 -4.46 -6.17
C HIS A 79 6.33 -5.46 -5.65
N LEU A 80 7.46 -5.57 -6.33
CA LEU A 80 8.61 -6.32 -5.87
C LEU A 80 9.46 -5.44 -4.95
N ASN A 81 9.49 -5.79 -3.66
CA ASN A 81 10.31 -5.05 -2.71
C ASN A 81 11.80 -5.28 -3.00
N PRO A 82 12.65 -4.23 -3.01
CA PRO A 82 14.08 -4.38 -3.20
C PRO A 82 14.75 -5.41 -2.27
N THR A 83 14.26 -5.56 -1.04
CA THR A 83 14.79 -6.57 -0.10
C THR A 83 14.41 -8.00 -0.45
N ALA A 84 13.39 -8.20 -1.29
CA ALA A 84 12.91 -9.51 -1.72
C ALA A 84 13.48 -9.95 -3.08
N GLU A 85 14.06 -9.04 -3.85
CA GLU A 85 14.55 -9.30 -5.21
C GLU A 85 15.41 -10.56 -5.30
N ARG A 86 16.43 -10.66 -4.44
CA ARG A 86 17.36 -11.81 -4.46
C ARG A 86 16.66 -13.16 -4.25
N GLY A 87 15.64 -13.20 -3.41
CA GLY A 87 14.94 -14.46 -3.10
C GLY A 87 13.83 -14.80 -4.07
N MET A 88 13.25 -13.79 -4.74
CA MET A 88 12.17 -13.99 -5.71
C MET A 88 12.67 -14.12 -7.16
N LEU A 89 13.85 -13.56 -7.49
CA LEU A 89 14.43 -13.59 -8.84
C LEU A 89 15.45 -14.74 -8.97
N THR A 90 15.13 -15.90 -8.41
CA THR A 90 15.82 -17.16 -8.70
C THR A 90 15.46 -17.65 -10.11
N PRO A 91 16.17 -18.65 -10.69
CA PRO A 91 15.80 -19.22 -11.99
C PRO A 91 14.32 -19.67 -12.02
N GLU A 92 13.83 -20.31 -10.97
CA GLU A 92 12.45 -20.79 -10.82
C GLU A 92 11.46 -19.62 -10.73
N GLY A 93 11.81 -18.60 -9.94
CA GLY A 93 10.98 -17.40 -9.79
C GLY A 93 10.87 -16.60 -11.09
N ILE A 94 11.98 -16.48 -11.85
CA ILE A 94 11.98 -15.84 -13.17
C ILE A 94 11.13 -16.64 -14.16
N ALA A 95 11.25 -17.97 -14.17
CA ALA A 95 10.44 -18.85 -15.03
C ALA A 95 8.95 -18.70 -14.71
N TYR A 96 8.60 -18.58 -13.40
CA TYR A 96 7.23 -18.36 -12.96
C TYR A 96 6.68 -17.02 -13.46
N PHE A 97 7.43 -15.91 -13.33
CA PHE A 97 7.00 -14.62 -13.88
C PHE A 97 6.82 -14.66 -15.40
N LYS A 98 7.75 -15.28 -16.13
CA LYS A 98 7.66 -15.44 -17.60
C LYS A 98 6.45 -16.25 -18.05
N LYS A 99 6.03 -17.24 -17.26
CA LYS A 99 4.83 -18.05 -17.54
C LYS A 99 3.55 -17.19 -17.50
N TYR A 100 3.50 -16.17 -16.66
CA TYR A 100 2.31 -15.35 -16.40
C TYR A 100 2.47 -13.88 -16.82
N GLN A 101 3.45 -13.57 -17.66
CA GLN A 101 3.62 -12.21 -18.21
C GLN A 101 2.53 -11.88 -19.23
N PRO A 102 2.23 -10.58 -19.48
CA PRO A 102 2.92 -9.40 -18.93
C PRO A 102 2.53 -9.11 -17.47
N ILE A 103 3.51 -8.67 -16.67
CA ILE A 103 3.32 -8.38 -15.25
C ILE A 103 2.87 -6.92 -15.08
N GLY A 104 1.68 -6.70 -14.52
CA GLY A 104 1.17 -5.38 -14.16
C GLY A 104 1.84 -4.83 -12.91
N CYS A 105 2.81 -3.93 -13.07
CA CYS A 105 3.63 -3.37 -12.01
C CYS A 105 3.00 -2.11 -11.42
N ARG A 106 2.99 -2.02 -10.08
CA ARG A 106 2.49 -0.86 -9.36
C ARG A 106 3.38 0.37 -9.54
N ASP A 107 4.68 0.18 -9.67
CA ASP A 107 5.70 1.24 -9.72
C ASP A 107 6.76 0.93 -10.77
N PHE A 108 7.45 1.97 -11.22
CA PHE A 108 8.48 1.85 -12.25
C PHE A 108 9.73 1.09 -11.79
N HIS A 109 10.03 1.09 -10.49
CA HIS A 109 11.14 0.31 -9.97
C HIS A 109 10.91 -1.19 -10.23
N THR A 110 9.74 -1.70 -9.86
CA THR A 110 9.35 -3.10 -10.10
C THR A 110 9.42 -3.45 -11.58
N ALA A 111 8.86 -2.59 -12.46
CA ALA A 111 8.89 -2.81 -13.90
C ALA A 111 10.33 -2.91 -14.45
N ARG A 112 11.19 -1.95 -14.10
CA ARG A 112 12.60 -1.98 -14.53
C ARG A 112 13.36 -3.19 -14.01
N THR A 113 13.09 -3.60 -12.76
CA THR A 113 13.74 -4.76 -12.15
C THR A 113 13.38 -6.04 -12.89
N LEU A 114 12.09 -6.29 -13.15
CA LEU A 114 11.61 -7.47 -13.87
C LEU A 114 12.08 -7.48 -15.33
N ASN A 115 12.03 -6.34 -16.03
CA ASN A 115 12.50 -6.20 -17.42
C ASN A 115 13.99 -6.56 -17.59
N LYS A 116 14.84 -6.26 -16.59
CA LYS A 116 16.28 -6.66 -16.62
C LYS A 116 16.46 -8.18 -16.67
N HIS A 117 15.47 -8.96 -16.24
CA HIS A 117 15.46 -10.42 -16.30
C HIS A 117 14.68 -10.96 -17.51
N GLY A 118 14.33 -10.11 -18.48
CA GLY A 118 13.62 -10.49 -19.69
C GLY A 118 12.17 -10.90 -19.41
N ILE A 119 11.53 -10.31 -18.41
CA ILE A 119 10.11 -10.49 -18.07
C ILE A 119 9.36 -9.28 -18.60
N GLU A 120 8.33 -9.52 -19.42
CA GLU A 120 7.47 -8.44 -19.95
C GLU A 120 6.65 -7.80 -18.84
N THR A 121 6.62 -6.47 -18.81
CA THR A 121 5.88 -5.71 -17.81
C THR A 121 5.13 -4.53 -18.40
N TYR A 122 4.11 -4.06 -17.70
CA TYR A 122 3.47 -2.78 -17.94
C TYR A 122 3.23 -2.05 -16.62
N PHE A 123 3.19 -0.72 -16.66
CA PHE A 123 2.81 0.08 -15.51
C PHE A 123 1.30 0.05 -15.35
N SER A 124 0.81 -0.54 -14.26
CA SER A 124 -0.63 -0.62 -13.95
C SER A 124 -1.08 0.45 -12.95
N GLY A 125 -0.16 1.05 -12.20
CA GLY A 125 -0.53 1.80 -11.01
C GLY A 125 -1.02 0.86 -9.89
N CYS A 126 -1.65 1.43 -8.87
CA CYS A 126 -2.17 0.66 -7.73
C CYS A 126 -3.68 0.43 -7.85
N LEU A 127 -4.13 -0.79 -7.62
CA LEU A 127 -5.54 -1.18 -7.72
C LEU A 127 -6.46 -0.39 -6.77
N THR A 128 -5.90 0.17 -5.68
CA THR A 128 -6.66 1.04 -4.77
C THR A 128 -7.14 2.35 -5.41
N LEU A 129 -6.60 2.75 -6.58
CA LEU A 129 -7.11 3.85 -7.39
C LEU A 129 -8.49 3.56 -8.01
N SER A 130 -8.92 2.30 -8.04
CA SER A 130 -10.22 1.89 -8.58
C SER A 130 -11.33 1.84 -7.53
N LEU A 131 -11.03 2.13 -6.27
CA LEU A 131 -12.03 2.19 -5.20
C LEU A 131 -13.06 3.28 -5.49
N LYS A 132 -14.32 2.99 -5.20
CA LYS A 132 -15.44 3.91 -5.45
C LYS A 132 -15.92 4.53 -4.16
N ARG A 133 -16.01 5.87 -4.12
CA ARG A 133 -16.45 6.61 -2.93
C ARG A 133 -17.82 6.17 -2.44
N GLU A 134 -18.75 5.96 -3.38
CA GLU A 134 -20.14 5.55 -3.10
C GLU A 134 -20.27 4.17 -2.43
N SER A 135 -19.21 3.37 -2.43
CA SER A 135 -19.18 2.10 -1.69
C SER A 135 -18.97 2.28 -0.19
N PHE A 136 -18.53 3.46 0.25
CA PHE A 136 -18.18 3.75 1.64
C PHE A 136 -19.05 4.84 2.28
N VAL A 137 -19.59 5.77 1.48
CA VAL A 137 -20.43 6.86 1.94
C VAL A 137 -21.58 7.12 0.96
N LYS A 138 -22.67 7.68 1.46
CA LYS A 138 -23.78 8.08 0.56
C LYS A 138 -23.29 9.15 -0.42
N PRO A 139 -23.80 9.16 -1.67
CA PRO A 139 -23.37 10.11 -2.71
C PRO A 139 -23.41 11.57 -2.24
N ASP A 140 -24.48 11.96 -1.52
CA ASP A 140 -24.71 13.34 -1.07
C ASP A 140 -24.01 13.68 0.24
N SER A 141 -23.20 12.78 0.80
CA SER A 141 -22.47 13.01 2.05
C SER A 141 -21.50 14.17 1.89
N LYS A 142 -21.67 15.21 2.70
CA LYS A 142 -20.75 16.35 2.75
C LYS A 142 -19.43 15.95 3.34
N ARG A 143 -18.35 16.46 2.77
CA ARG A 143 -17.00 16.29 3.32
C ARG A 143 -16.79 17.25 4.50
N HIS A 144 -16.03 16.81 5.50
CA HIS A 144 -15.72 17.59 6.69
C HIS A 144 -14.26 17.40 7.12
N GLY A 145 -13.69 18.43 7.71
CA GLY A 145 -12.41 18.41 8.37
C GLY A 145 -11.21 17.92 7.55
N ILE A 146 -10.07 17.90 8.19
CA ILE A 146 -8.81 17.35 7.70
C ILE A 146 -8.52 16.05 8.41
N LEU A 147 -8.35 14.97 7.64
CA LEU A 147 -7.94 13.67 8.16
C LEU A 147 -6.42 13.54 8.08
N VAL A 148 -5.78 13.16 9.17
CA VAL A 148 -4.34 12.97 9.26
C VAL A 148 -4.05 11.52 9.62
N ILE A 149 -3.49 10.76 8.66
CA ILE A 149 -3.22 9.33 8.84
C ILE A 149 -1.71 9.08 8.79
N SER A 150 -1.11 8.68 9.91
CA SER A 150 0.29 8.27 9.98
C SER A 150 1.24 9.20 9.22
N PRO A 151 1.21 10.54 9.44
CA PRO A 151 1.85 11.51 8.56
C PRO A 151 3.38 11.48 8.64
N ILE A 152 3.94 11.21 9.82
CA ILE A 152 5.38 11.26 10.12
C ILE A 152 5.87 10.06 10.94
N GLU A 153 5.08 9.00 11.06
CA GLU A 153 5.41 7.81 11.85
C GLU A 153 6.72 7.13 11.42
N ARG A 154 7.16 7.33 10.17
CA ARG A 154 8.45 6.81 9.67
C ARG A 154 9.66 7.41 10.37
N LEU A 155 9.51 8.60 10.97
CA LEU A 155 10.53 9.23 11.80
C LEU A 155 10.60 8.62 13.21
N LEU A 156 9.54 7.94 13.65
CA LEU A 156 9.53 7.29 14.96
C LEU A 156 10.59 6.18 15.05
N PRO A 157 11.08 5.91 16.24
CA PRO A 157 11.98 4.80 16.47
C PRO A 157 11.31 3.49 16.07
N GLN A 158 11.99 2.72 15.23
CA GLN A 158 11.50 1.39 14.86
C GLN A 158 11.55 0.44 16.09
N PRO A 159 10.66 -0.58 16.19
CA PRO A 159 10.70 -1.54 17.27
C PRO A 159 12.06 -2.25 17.33
N LYS A 160 12.40 -2.87 18.47
CA LYS A 160 13.69 -3.58 18.67
C LYS A 160 13.91 -4.59 17.57
N SER A 161 15.17 -4.70 17.11
CA SER A 161 15.53 -5.70 16.09
C SER A 161 15.23 -7.12 16.59
N SER A 162 14.52 -7.89 15.77
CA SER A 162 14.25 -9.32 15.96
C SER A 162 15.27 -10.21 15.25
N ALA A 163 16.42 -9.68 14.83
CA ALA A 163 17.44 -10.45 14.13
C ALA A 163 17.79 -11.73 14.91
N PRO A 164 17.82 -12.90 14.25
CA PRO A 164 18.06 -14.18 14.91
C PRO A 164 19.47 -14.29 15.53
N ASN A 165 20.46 -13.63 14.94
CA ASN A 165 21.81 -13.56 15.48
C ASN A 165 21.88 -12.56 16.64
N VAL A 166 22.23 -13.07 17.84
CA VAL A 166 22.27 -12.30 19.10
C VAL A 166 23.25 -11.14 19.03
N LEU A 167 24.46 -11.35 18.47
CA LEU A 167 25.48 -10.29 18.31
C LEU A 167 24.99 -9.19 17.36
N LYS A 168 24.42 -9.57 16.23
CA LYS A 168 23.83 -8.62 15.26
C LYS A 168 22.66 -7.84 15.89
N ARG A 169 21.83 -8.50 16.68
CA ARG A 169 20.72 -7.87 17.41
C ARG A 169 21.22 -6.88 18.45
N PHE A 170 22.25 -7.24 19.23
CA PHE A 170 22.87 -6.36 20.23
C PHE A 170 23.49 -5.13 19.58
N PHE A 171 24.27 -5.32 18.52
CA PHE A 171 24.89 -4.23 17.74
C PHE A 171 23.85 -3.27 17.13
N LEU A 172 22.81 -3.82 16.48
CA LEU A 172 21.72 -3.01 15.90
C LEU A 172 20.96 -2.22 16.98
N ASN A 173 20.71 -2.81 18.13
CA ASN A 173 20.04 -2.13 19.23
C ASN A 173 20.93 -1.05 19.87
N GLY A 174 22.25 -1.25 19.92
CA GLY A 174 23.23 -0.25 20.36
C GLY A 174 23.25 0.99 19.45
N ILE A 175 23.40 0.77 18.14
CA ILE A 175 23.33 1.86 17.13
C ILE A 175 21.99 2.61 17.24
N ARG A 176 20.91 1.89 17.48
CA ARG A 176 19.58 2.50 17.64
C ARG A 176 19.53 3.43 18.85
N LYS A 177 20.03 3.02 20.01
CA LYS A 177 20.07 3.88 21.22
C LYS A 177 20.82 5.19 20.95
N ILE A 178 21.94 5.11 20.23
CA ILE A 178 22.76 6.29 19.88
C ILE A 178 21.99 7.23 18.91
N LYS A 179 21.26 6.66 17.95
CA LYS A 179 20.49 7.44 16.95
C LYS A 179 19.14 7.94 17.46
N GLN A 180 18.66 7.43 18.59
CA GLN A 180 17.35 7.74 19.16
C GLN A 180 17.12 9.26 19.40
N PRO A 181 18.03 9.99 20.09
CA PRO A 181 17.85 11.42 20.36
C PRO A 181 17.71 12.23 19.07
N TYR A 182 18.50 11.91 18.04
CA TYR A 182 18.44 12.58 16.74
C TYR A 182 17.11 12.31 16.00
N LYS A 183 16.60 11.07 16.07
CA LYS A 183 15.30 10.73 15.48
C LYS A 183 14.16 11.45 16.20
N ASN A 184 14.20 11.49 17.53
CA ASN A 184 13.21 12.22 18.32
C ASN A 184 13.21 13.71 17.98
N LEU A 185 14.39 14.31 17.83
CA LEU A 185 14.50 15.72 17.42
C LEU A 185 13.90 15.96 16.02
N LYS A 186 14.19 15.08 15.05
CA LYS A 186 13.59 15.16 13.71
C LYS A 186 12.06 15.04 13.78
N TYR A 187 11.56 14.07 14.54
CA TYR A 187 10.12 13.87 14.72
C TYR A 187 9.46 15.10 15.34
N ASN A 188 10.00 15.59 16.45
CA ASN A 188 9.43 16.75 17.16
C ASN A 188 9.39 18.00 16.27
N ARG A 189 10.45 18.26 15.49
CA ARG A 189 10.48 19.38 14.54
C ARG A 189 9.47 19.22 13.41
N ALA A 190 9.34 18.00 12.86
CA ALA A 190 8.35 17.70 11.81
C ALA A 190 6.92 17.85 12.37
N ASN A 191 6.66 17.32 13.56
CA ASN A 191 5.37 17.41 14.23
C ASN A 191 4.99 18.86 14.55
N GLN A 192 5.93 19.68 15.04
CA GLN A 192 5.68 21.10 15.29
C GLN A 192 5.27 21.84 14.01
N ARG A 193 5.97 21.60 12.87
CA ARG A 193 5.63 22.22 11.59
C ARG A 193 4.27 21.78 11.07
N LEU A 194 3.97 20.47 11.20
CA LEU A 194 2.66 19.93 10.83
C LEU A 194 1.55 20.58 11.66
N ASN A 195 1.72 20.68 12.99
CA ASN A 195 0.72 21.30 13.86
C ASN A 195 0.52 22.79 13.56
N GLN A 196 1.61 23.53 13.27
CA GLN A 196 1.52 24.93 12.86
C GLN A 196 0.73 25.08 11.54
N PHE A 197 0.99 24.21 10.55
CA PHE A 197 0.24 24.18 9.30
C PHE A 197 -1.24 23.89 9.52
N LEU A 198 -1.56 22.87 10.32
CA LEU A 198 -2.95 22.49 10.63
C LEU A 198 -3.70 23.63 11.35
N LEU A 199 -3.06 24.35 12.26
CA LEU A 199 -3.66 25.51 12.92
C LEU A 199 -3.99 26.63 11.92
N GLN A 200 -3.15 26.84 10.90
CA GLN A 200 -3.39 27.86 9.86
C GLN A 200 -4.55 27.47 8.93
N MET A 201 -4.83 26.16 8.78
CA MET A 201 -5.94 25.67 7.96
C MET A 201 -7.32 26.01 8.54
N GLY A 202 -7.44 26.20 9.86
CA GLY A 202 -8.69 26.57 10.53
C GLY A 202 -9.82 25.52 10.44
N GLU A 203 -9.49 24.29 10.10
CA GLU A 203 -10.43 23.16 9.97
C GLU A 203 -10.35 22.24 11.18
N VAL A 204 -11.43 21.47 11.39
CA VAL A 204 -11.41 20.36 12.37
C VAL A 204 -10.42 19.29 11.90
N VAL A 205 -9.56 18.80 12.78
CA VAL A 205 -8.52 17.84 12.46
C VAL A 205 -8.74 16.53 13.22
N GLU A 206 -8.71 15.41 12.51
CA GLU A 206 -8.81 14.07 13.09
C GLU A 206 -7.53 13.29 12.79
N PHE A 207 -6.92 12.68 13.82
CA PHE A 207 -5.68 11.90 13.70
C PHE A 207 -5.95 10.41 13.84
N HIS A 208 -5.38 9.62 12.92
CA HIS A 208 -5.44 8.15 12.94
C HIS A 208 -4.08 7.53 12.65
N SER A 209 -3.90 6.30 13.16
CA SER A 209 -2.79 5.43 12.74
C SER A 209 -3.27 4.42 11.71
N GLN A 210 -2.43 4.14 10.71
CA GLN A 210 -2.65 3.04 9.78
C GLN A 210 -2.19 1.70 10.35
N LEU A 211 -1.63 1.67 11.56
CA LEU A 211 -1.06 0.48 12.16
C LEU A 211 -1.94 -0.01 13.30
N LEU A 212 -2.33 -1.29 13.23
CA LEU A 212 -2.98 -2.05 14.30
C LEU A 212 -2.18 -3.32 14.60
N ASP A 213 -1.90 -3.57 15.88
CA ASP A 213 -1.11 -4.73 16.30
C ASP A 213 -1.91 -6.04 16.10
N PRO A 214 -1.45 -6.99 15.27
CA PRO A 214 -2.11 -8.27 15.05
C PRO A 214 -2.13 -9.19 16.28
N LYS A 215 -1.38 -8.86 17.31
CA LYS A 215 -1.43 -9.56 18.61
C LYS A 215 -2.60 -9.12 19.48
N VAL A 216 -3.16 -7.95 19.20
CA VAL A 216 -4.27 -7.34 19.95
C VAL A 216 -5.58 -7.46 19.19
N PHE A 217 -5.51 -7.25 17.87
CA PHE A 217 -6.68 -7.22 16.97
C PHE A 217 -6.67 -8.43 16.04
N SER A 218 -7.78 -9.13 15.93
CA SER A 218 -7.99 -10.20 14.94
C SER A 218 -7.87 -9.68 13.51
N GLU A 219 -7.75 -10.57 12.52
CA GLU A 219 -7.73 -10.17 11.12
C GLU A 219 -9.04 -9.51 10.71
N GLU A 220 -10.17 -10.01 11.19
CA GLU A 220 -11.50 -9.47 10.92
C GLU A 220 -11.64 -8.04 11.46
N GLU A 221 -11.22 -7.78 12.70
CA GLU A 221 -11.23 -6.43 13.29
C GLU A 221 -10.33 -5.47 12.50
N ARG A 222 -9.20 -5.93 11.96
CA ARG A 222 -8.31 -5.12 11.12
C ARG A 222 -8.94 -4.84 9.75
N ILE A 223 -9.66 -5.78 9.17
CA ILE A 223 -10.45 -5.56 7.94
C ILE A 223 -11.56 -4.55 8.19
N GLN A 224 -12.28 -4.65 9.30
CA GLN A 224 -13.30 -3.67 9.70
C GLN A 224 -12.69 -2.28 9.90
N ALA A 225 -11.54 -2.20 10.58
CA ALA A 225 -10.81 -0.94 10.75
C ALA A 225 -10.31 -0.36 9.41
N ALA A 226 -9.92 -1.20 8.45
CA ALA A 226 -9.55 -0.77 7.10
C ALA A 226 -10.75 -0.17 6.35
N ASN A 227 -11.93 -0.78 6.44
CA ASN A 227 -13.18 -0.23 5.89
C ASN A 227 -13.55 1.10 6.56
N ALA A 228 -13.48 1.19 7.89
CA ALA A 228 -13.73 2.43 8.62
C ALA A 228 -12.71 3.53 8.23
N GLN A 229 -11.46 3.18 7.97
CA GLN A 229 -10.48 4.14 7.47
C GLN A 229 -10.84 4.64 6.07
N LEU A 230 -11.31 3.77 5.17
CA LEU A 230 -11.77 4.16 3.83
C LEU A 230 -13.00 5.09 3.90
N GLU A 231 -13.94 4.83 4.80
CA GLU A 231 -15.10 5.69 5.05
C GLU A 231 -14.67 7.10 5.53
N ARG A 232 -13.73 7.19 6.49
CA ARG A 232 -13.16 8.47 6.94
C ARG A 232 -12.47 9.21 5.79
N ILE A 233 -11.68 8.53 4.97
CA ILE A 233 -11.02 9.13 3.81
C ILE A 233 -12.06 9.66 2.81
N ALA A 234 -13.14 8.90 2.56
CA ALA A 234 -14.23 9.29 1.66
C ALA A 234 -15.02 10.49 2.17
N SER A 235 -15.03 10.71 3.50
CA SER A 235 -15.75 11.79 4.18
C SER A 235 -14.90 13.05 4.44
N ALA A 236 -13.56 12.97 4.31
CA ALA A 236 -12.67 14.09 4.60
C ALA A 236 -12.65 15.14 3.49
N LYS A 237 -12.51 16.42 3.84
CA LYS A 237 -12.20 17.50 2.90
C LYS A 237 -10.79 17.38 2.34
N MET A 238 -9.85 16.87 3.13
CA MET A 238 -8.44 16.70 2.77
C MET A 238 -7.83 15.58 3.59
N LEU A 239 -6.89 14.85 3.00
CA LEU A 239 -6.04 13.87 3.67
C LEU A 239 -4.59 14.35 3.73
N ILE A 240 -3.97 14.25 4.91
CA ILE A 240 -2.52 14.40 5.10
C ILE A 240 -1.95 13.06 5.56
N THR A 241 -0.99 12.51 4.83
CA THR A 241 -0.47 11.17 5.13
C THR A 241 0.96 10.97 4.59
N SER A 242 1.67 9.97 5.09
CA SER A 242 2.88 9.39 4.46
C SER A 242 2.65 7.95 3.97
N ARG A 243 1.38 7.50 3.91
CA ARG A 243 1.00 6.14 3.57
C ARG A 243 0.34 6.06 2.20
N ILE A 244 0.96 5.29 1.29
CA ILE A 244 0.48 5.15 -0.10
C ILE A 244 -0.95 4.60 -0.13
N HIS A 245 -1.26 3.58 0.70
CA HIS A 245 -2.59 2.96 0.73
C HIS A 245 -3.61 3.73 1.61
N SER A 246 -3.30 4.97 2.00
CA SER A 246 -4.27 5.99 2.40
C SER A 246 -4.38 7.04 1.30
N ALA A 247 -3.25 7.44 0.70
CA ALA A 247 -3.20 8.48 -0.32
C ALA A 247 -3.95 8.07 -1.61
N LEU A 248 -3.69 6.87 -2.15
CA LEU A 248 -4.30 6.43 -3.40
C LEU A 248 -5.83 6.20 -3.30
N PRO A 249 -6.39 5.60 -2.21
CA PRO A 249 -7.84 5.63 -2.00
C PRO A 249 -8.42 7.03 -1.94
N ALA A 250 -7.73 8.00 -1.30
CA ALA A 250 -8.18 9.38 -1.26
C ALA A 250 -8.25 10.00 -2.66
N VAL A 251 -7.25 9.75 -3.50
CA VAL A 251 -7.28 10.16 -4.93
C VAL A 251 -8.46 9.52 -5.65
N ALA A 252 -8.70 8.22 -5.47
CA ALA A 252 -9.83 7.51 -6.05
C ALA A 252 -11.18 8.12 -5.64
N PHE A 253 -11.30 8.60 -4.41
CA PHE A 253 -12.50 9.23 -3.88
C PHE A 253 -12.63 10.72 -4.22
N GLY A 254 -11.64 11.31 -4.93
CA GLY A 254 -11.57 12.75 -5.15
C GLY A 254 -11.36 13.55 -3.86
N THR A 255 -10.71 12.97 -2.85
CA THR A 255 -10.27 13.66 -1.65
C THR A 255 -8.87 14.22 -1.89
N PRO A 256 -8.64 15.54 -1.76
CA PRO A 256 -7.34 16.15 -1.90
C PRO A 256 -6.31 15.53 -0.95
N VAL A 257 -5.09 15.28 -1.45
CA VAL A 257 -4.02 14.62 -0.69
C VAL A 257 -2.79 15.50 -0.61
N LEU A 258 -2.28 15.65 0.61
CA LEU A 258 -0.94 16.15 0.87
C LEU A 258 -0.08 14.99 1.42
N PHE A 259 0.85 14.52 0.61
CA PHE A 259 1.69 13.38 0.97
C PHE A 259 3.01 13.85 1.57
N LEU A 260 3.29 13.49 2.82
CA LEU A 260 4.51 13.87 3.51
C LEU A 260 5.64 12.87 3.24
N SER A 261 6.76 13.36 2.74
CA SER A 261 7.92 12.55 2.35
C SER A 261 8.94 12.31 3.47
N ASP A 262 8.70 12.87 4.66
CA ASP A 262 9.60 12.71 5.81
C ASP A 262 9.85 11.24 6.15
N GLY A 263 11.12 10.84 6.19
CA GLY A 263 11.52 9.45 6.46
C GLY A 263 11.45 8.51 5.26
N LEU A 264 11.22 9.02 4.05
CA LEU A 264 11.23 8.27 2.79
C LEU A 264 12.56 8.38 2.03
N GLU A 265 13.58 8.97 2.63
CA GLU A 265 14.88 9.20 1.97
C GLU A 265 15.63 7.90 1.63
N HIS A 266 15.30 6.80 2.33
CA HIS A 266 15.93 5.50 2.06
C HIS A 266 15.48 4.95 0.69
N PRO A 267 16.39 4.43 -0.16
CA PRO A 267 16.07 3.92 -1.51
C PRO A 267 14.88 2.97 -1.56
N ASN A 268 14.79 2.01 -0.62
CA ASN A 268 13.67 1.05 -0.54
C ASN A 268 12.30 1.71 -0.29
N GLN A 269 12.28 2.91 0.26
CA GLN A 269 11.03 3.65 0.47
C GLN A 269 10.72 4.54 -0.73
N LYS A 270 11.77 5.15 -1.31
CA LYS A 270 11.66 6.02 -2.48
C LYS A 270 11.18 5.25 -3.71
N SER A 271 11.70 4.03 -3.95
CA SER A 271 11.30 3.17 -5.06
C SER A 271 9.78 2.89 -5.10
N ARG A 272 9.13 2.86 -3.94
CA ARG A 272 7.68 2.63 -3.82
C ARG A 272 6.82 3.79 -4.30
N LEU A 273 7.38 4.99 -4.44
CA LEU A 273 6.69 6.19 -4.93
C LEU A 273 6.85 6.37 -6.43
N GLU A 274 7.81 5.71 -7.06
CA GLU A 274 8.10 5.90 -8.47
C GLU A 274 6.88 5.63 -9.35
N GLY A 275 6.35 6.66 -9.98
CA GLY A 275 5.11 6.66 -10.75
C GLY A 275 3.84 6.94 -9.94
N MET A 276 3.91 6.90 -8.57
CA MET A 276 2.77 7.22 -7.72
C MET A 276 2.68 8.72 -7.40
N GLU A 277 3.80 9.42 -7.43
CA GLU A 277 3.91 10.86 -7.17
C GLU A 277 3.12 11.72 -8.16
N SER A 278 2.72 11.18 -9.31
CA SER A 278 1.84 11.86 -10.26
C SER A 278 0.38 11.97 -9.79
N PHE A 279 -0.02 11.17 -8.80
CA PHE A 279 -1.40 11.13 -8.32
C PHE A 279 -1.68 12.06 -7.14
N PHE A 280 -0.65 12.56 -6.46
CA PHE A 280 -0.80 13.44 -5.29
C PHE A 280 0.41 14.35 -5.10
N LYS A 281 0.20 15.48 -4.40
CA LYS A 281 1.28 16.39 -4.07
C LYS A 281 2.18 15.78 -2.98
N VAL A 282 3.47 15.66 -3.27
CA VAL A 282 4.51 15.16 -2.34
C VAL A 282 5.34 16.34 -1.85
N ILE A 283 5.39 16.55 -0.54
CA ILE A 283 6.21 17.59 0.07
C ILE A 283 6.91 17.09 1.35
N HIS A 284 7.96 17.80 1.75
CA HIS A 284 8.59 17.58 3.05
C HIS A 284 8.01 18.56 4.09
N THR A 285 7.91 18.18 5.38
CA THR A 285 7.36 19.06 6.43
C THR A 285 8.08 20.42 6.52
N LYS A 286 9.34 20.53 6.08
CA LYS A 286 10.09 21.79 6.00
C LYS A 286 9.48 22.80 5.03
N GLU A 287 8.66 22.35 4.11
CA GLU A 287 8.06 23.15 3.04
C GLU A 287 6.61 23.56 3.37
N LEU A 288 6.02 22.99 4.44
CA LEU A 288 4.64 23.26 4.83
C LEU A 288 4.32 24.75 5.04
N ASN A 289 5.29 25.52 5.53
CA ASN A 289 5.13 26.97 5.71
C ASN A 289 5.00 27.77 4.40
N LYS A 290 5.31 27.15 3.26
CA LYS A 290 5.16 27.74 1.92
C LYS A 290 3.84 27.34 1.26
N GLU A 291 3.12 26.39 1.86
CA GLU A 291 1.85 25.91 1.35
C GLU A 291 0.73 26.90 1.66
N SER A 292 -0.24 26.93 0.76
CA SER A 292 -1.48 27.67 0.99
C SER A 292 -2.26 27.07 2.16
N SER A 293 -2.88 27.91 2.97
CA SER A 293 -3.86 27.50 3.97
C SER A 293 -5.22 27.08 3.37
N GLN A 294 -5.33 27.07 2.04
CA GLN A 294 -6.53 26.59 1.34
C GLN A 294 -6.38 25.12 0.98
N ILE A 295 -7.49 24.40 1.06
CA ILE A 295 -7.56 23.00 0.63
C ILE A 295 -7.31 22.96 -0.88
N PRO A 296 -6.32 22.18 -1.39
CA PRO A 296 -6.04 22.10 -2.81
C PRO A 296 -7.17 21.37 -3.58
N LEU A 297 -7.21 21.55 -4.87
CA LEU A 297 -8.10 20.74 -5.72
C LEU A 297 -7.61 19.28 -5.75
N PRO A 298 -8.54 18.30 -5.81
CA PRO A 298 -8.17 16.90 -5.95
C PRO A 298 -7.56 16.63 -7.33
N ILE A 299 -6.60 15.73 -7.39
CA ILE A 299 -6.08 15.21 -8.66
C ILE A 299 -6.98 14.04 -9.07
N ALA A 300 -7.48 14.08 -10.29
CA ALA A 300 -8.32 13.01 -10.82
C ALA A 300 -7.48 11.79 -11.22
N VAL A 301 -8.02 10.60 -10.97
CA VAL A 301 -7.43 9.37 -11.52
C VAL A 301 -7.59 9.39 -13.04
N PRO A 302 -6.52 9.16 -13.83
CA PRO A 302 -6.63 9.08 -15.28
C PRO A 302 -7.58 7.95 -15.69
N PHE A 303 -8.51 8.25 -16.60
CA PHE A 303 -9.50 7.28 -17.10
C PHE A 303 -8.84 6.00 -17.65
N GLU A 304 -7.71 6.12 -18.32
CA GLU A 304 -6.99 4.99 -18.92
C GLU A 304 -6.49 3.99 -17.87
N VAL A 305 -6.17 4.44 -16.65
CA VAL A 305 -5.79 3.54 -15.53
C VAL A 305 -6.97 2.65 -15.15
N ILE A 306 -8.14 3.25 -14.96
CA ILE A 306 -9.36 2.51 -14.57
C ILE A 306 -9.83 1.60 -15.71
N LYS A 307 -9.79 2.07 -16.95
CA LYS A 307 -10.10 1.29 -18.14
C LYS A 307 -9.21 0.06 -18.23
N LYS A 308 -7.90 0.21 -18.05
CA LYS A 308 -6.94 -0.90 -18.09
C LYS A 308 -7.21 -1.94 -17.00
N PHE A 309 -7.52 -1.50 -15.76
CA PHE A 309 -7.92 -2.42 -14.70
C PHE A 309 -9.15 -3.24 -15.11
N ASN A 310 -10.17 -2.58 -15.64
CA ASN A 310 -11.40 -3.25 -16.06
C ASN A 310 -11.13 -4.28 -17.16
N GLU A 311 -10.40 -3.92 -18.21
CA GLU A 311 -10.07 -4.82 -19.32
C GLU A 311 -9.33 -6.07 -18.81
N VAL A 312 -8.23 -5.89 -18.11
CA VAL A 312 -7.35 -6.99 -17.70
C VAL A 312 -8.02 -7.91 -16.66
N ILE A 313 -8.74 -7.35 -15.69
CA ILE A 313 -9.42 -8.16 -14.67
C ILE A 313 -10.61 -8.90 -15.27
N GLN A 314 -11.42 -8.25 -16.13
CA GLN A 314 -12.57 -8.92 -16.76
C GLN A 314 -12.14 -10.02 -17.70
N GLU A 315 -11.07 -9.85 -18.46
CA GLU A 315 -10.50 -10.91 -19.31
C GLU A 315 -10.06 -12.10 -18.46
N PHE A 316 -9.27 -11.84 -17.42
CA PHE A 316 -8.82 -12.88 -16.49
C PHE A 316 -9.98 -13.66 -15.84
N LEU A 317 -11.06 -13.01 -15.47
CA LEU A 317 -12.20 -13.66 -14.82
C LEU A 317 -13.09 -14.45 -15.78
N LYS A 318 -13.07 -14.14 -17.08
CA LYS A 318 -13.84 -14.87 -18.09
C LYS A 318 -13.25 -16.22 -18.46
N GLU A 319 -11.93 -16.33 -18.54
CA GLU A 319 -11.19 -17.58 -18.82
C GLU A 319 -11.35 -18.61 -17.71
#